data_2dfa0acfd57044f1da399dbd5713105b
#
_entry.id   2dfa0acfd57044f1da399dbd5713105b
#
_cell.length_a   1.000
_cell.length_b   1.000
_cell.length_c   1.000
_cell.angle_alpha   90.00
_cell.angle_beta   90.00
_cell.angle_gamma   90.00
#
_symmetry.space_group_name_H-M   'P 1'
#
loop_
_entity.id
_entity.type
_entity.pdbx_description
1 polymer ?
#
loop_
_entity_poly.entity_id
_entity_poly.type
_entity_poly.pdbx_seq_one_letter_code
_entity_poly.pdbx_strand_id
1 'polypeptide(L)'
;LPDEGQREAVLAYCKIAAASGALLSIKDLVELLAIDATEEELQEGIASDESLSSKVFVESGLVALISPGSDRATARQAIEEGLRRRRRAISNIEAARVFARLFRKDAIFVAVAGTNSYLSVAEGDDIDYYCITKTDGMWAFMLKALLLSRIRSIVRRDAPPLCFSYVMDERQVRDESRPKTAVHARDTLTAKVISGEATYHAILEREQWMRSYFPVIYDRRMRETGSRLGQNPPAARGSHAVNSWLFLTLGSYLGLKAWILNRKLAKQGRRGAVFQTWIEPGRLEYASRRYVELGKMYQTLEKR
;
A
#
# COMPACT_ATOMS: atom_id res chain seq x y z
N LEU A 1 21.69 12.32 -19.67
CA LEU A 1 22.36 11.80 -18.46
C LEU A 1 21.71 12.44 -17.23
N PRO A 2 21.40 11.69 -16.17
CA PRO A 2 20.87 12.27 -14.95
C PRO A 2 21.85 13.29 -14.38
N ASP A 3 21.35 14.46 -13.98
CA ASP A 3 22.13 15.41 -13.21
C ASP A 3 22.44 14.87 -11.80
N GLU A 4 23.24 15.58 -11.00
CA GLU A 4 23.64 15.13 -9.67
C GLU A 4 22.43 14.93 -8.74
N GLY A 5 21.45 15.82 -8.79
CA GLY A 5 20.22 15.71 -8.02
C GLY A 5 19.38 14.49 -8.40
N GLN A 6 19.28 14.20 -9.69
CA GLN A 6 18.59 13.02 -10.20
C GLN A 6 19.28 11.71 -9.81
N ARG A 7 20.63 11.67 -9.83
CA ARG A 7 21.41 10.51 -9.33
C ARG A 7 21.11 10.21 -7.87
N GLU A 8 21.17 11.24 -7.03
CA GLU A 8 20.86 11.11 -5.60
C GLU A 8 19.41 10.67 -5.38
N ALA A 9 18.47 11.20 -6.15
CA ALA A 9 17.06 10.81 -6.07
C ALA A 9 16.83 9.33 -6.48
N VAL A 10 17.47 8.86 -7.57
CA VAL A 10 17.43 7.44 -7.96
C VAL A 10 17.89 6.56 -6.79
N LEU A 11 19.06 6.85 -6.21
CA LEU A 11 19.59 6.06 -5.10
C LEU A 11 18.68 6.11 -3.86
N ALA A 12 18.11 7.26 -3.56
CA ALA A 12 17.22 7.44 -2.41
C ALA A 12 15.91 6.66 -2.60
N TYR A 13 15.27 6.73 -3.76
CA TYR A 13 14.06 5.94 -4.05
C TYR A 13 14.34 4.44 -4.03
N CYS A 14 15.48 4.00 -4.57
CA CYS A 14 15.89 2.59 -4.47
C CYS A 14 16.12 2.15 -3.03
N LYS A 15 16.71 2.99 -2.16
CA LYS A 15 16.88 2.72 -0.72
C LYS A 15 15.54 2.62 0.00
N ILE A 16 14.60 3.54 -0.28
CA ILE A 16 13.25 3.52 0.29
C ILE A 16 12.51 2.24 -0.11
N ALA A 17 12.60 1.86 -1.40
CA ALA A 17 12.01 0.62 -1.88
C ALA A 17 12.62 -0.61 -1.20
N ALA A 18 13.95 -0.69 -1.14
CA ALA A 18 14.65 -1.79 -0.47
C ALA A 18 14.28 -1.88 1.03
N ALA A 19 14.21 -0.74 1.74
CA ALA A 19 13.74 -0.69 3.12
C ALA A 19 12.30 -1.22 3.28
N SER A 20 11.46 -1.11 2.23
CA SER A 20 10.13 -1.73 2.19
C SER A 20 10.13 -3.16 1.63
N GLY A 21 11.29 -3.74 1.31
CA GLY A 21 11.41 -5.07 0.71
C GLY A 21 10.93 -5.12 -0.74
N ALA A 22 10.76 -3.95 -1.38
CA ALA A 22 10.34 -3.82 -2.76
C ALA A 22 11.54 -3.55 -3.68
N LEU A 23 11.37 -3.85 -4.96
CA LEU A 23 12.20 -3.33 -6.05
C LEU A 23 11.37 -2.40 -6.91
N LEU A 24 11.98 -1.31 -7.36
CA LEU A 24 11.37 -0.42 -8.34
C LEU A 24 11.58 -0.96 -9.75
N SER A 25 10.59 -0.76 -10.61
CA SER A 25 10.83 -0.85 -12.04
C SER A 25 11.42 0.46 -12.57
N ILE A 26 12.04 0.42 -13.74
CA ILE A 26 12.48 1.63 -14.44
C ILE A 26 11.29 2.58 -14.63
N LYS A 27 10.12 2.06 -14.98
CA LYS A 27 8.88 2.83 -15.08
C LYS A 27 8.52 3.54 -13.77
N ASP A 28 8.61 2.82 -12.63
CA ASP A 28 8.35 3.44 -11.32
C ASP A 28 9.34 4.58 -11.04
N LEU A 29 10.60 4.45 -11.46
CA LEU A 29 11.61 5.48 -11.29
C LEU A 29 11.32 6.71 -12.17
N VAL A 30 10.96 6.55 -13.45
CA VAL A 30 10.58 7.65 -14.33
C VAL A 30 9.43 8.46 -13.72
N GLU A 31 8.39 7.75 -13.21
CA GLU A 31 7.24 8.40 -12.58
C GLU A 31 7.60 9.10 -11.26
N LEU A 32 8.47 8.49 -10.44
CA LEU A 32 8.90 9.04 -9.14
C LEU A 32 9.82 10.24 -9.29
N LEU A 33 10.69 10.22 -10.30
CA LEU A 33 11.62 11.31 -10.59
C LEU A 33 10.92 12.48 -11.31
N ALA A 34 9.72 12.24 -11.84
CA ALA A 34 8.96 13.20 -12.64
C ALA A 34 9.78 13.79 -13.81
N ILE A 35 10.61 12.96 -14.43
CA ILE A 35 11.47 13.35 -15.56
C ILE A 35 10.74 13.11 -16.90
N ASP A 36 11.05 13.96 -17.87
CA ASP A 36 10.61 13.78 -19.25
C ASP A 36 11.62 12.89 -20.00
N ALA A 37 11.61 11.60 -19.66
CA ALA A 37 12.46 10.59 -20.27
C ALA A 37 11.68 9.27 -20.42
N THR A 38 12.03 8.49 -21.43
CA THR A 38 11.53 7.13 -21.60
C THR A 38 12.19 6.15 -20.63
N GLU A 39 11.61 4.96 -20.52
CA GLU A 39 12.21 3.89 -19.71
C GLU A 39 13.58 3.48 -20.25
N GLU A 40 13.73 3.44 -21.57
CA GLU A 40 14.97 3.11 -22.28
C GLU A 40 16.04 4.16 -22.01
N GLU A 41 15.71 5.44 -22.16
CA GLU A 41 16.66 6.55 -21.90
C GLU A 41 17.15 6.59 -20.45
N LEU A 42 16.27 6.34 -19.47
CA LEU A 42 16.67 6.24 -18.07
C LEU A 42 17.57 5.02 -17.83
N GLN A 43 17.24 3.88 -18.41
CA GLN A 43 18.04 2.66 -18.27
C GLN A 43 19.44 2.84 -18.88
N GLU A 44 19.54 3.41 -20.07
CA GLU A 44 20.83 3.75 -20.72
C GLU A 44 21.60 4.78 -19.89
N GLY A 45 20.94 5.80 -19.36
CA GLY A 45 21.53 6.81 -18.48
C GLY A 45 22.12 6.18 -17.21
N ILE A 46 21.42 5.25 -16.58
CA ILE A 46 21.95 4.52 -15.40
C ILE A 46 23.15 3.64 -15.80
N ALA A 47 23.10 2.97 -16.93
CA ALA A 47 24.15 2.06 -17.36
C ALA A 47 25.45 2.80 -17.77
N SER A 48 25.32 3.99 -18.36
CA SER A 48 26.45 4.82 -18.81
C SER A 48 27.08 5.68 -17.69
N ASP A 49 26.36 5.88 -16.59
CA ASP A 49 26.85 6.65 -15.44
C ASP A 49 27.62 5.74 -14.47
N GLU A 50 28.93 5.94 -14.37
CA GLU A 50 29.83 5.13 -13.54
C GLU A 50 29.44 5.15 -12.05
N SER A 51 28.98 6.31 -11.55
CA SER A 51 28.55 6.47 -10.15
C SER A 51 27.28 5.69 -9.85
N LEU A 52 26.32 5.62 -10.79
CA LEU A 52 25.07 4.85 -10.62
C LEU A 52 25.29 3.38 -10.90
N SER A 53 25.96 3.00 -12.00
CA SER A 53 26.18 1.61 -12.40
C SER A 53 27.03 0.81 -11.42
N SER A 54 27.83 1.48 -10.56
CA SER A 54 28.53 0.87 -9.44
C SER A 54 27.64 0.63 -8.20
N LYS A 55 26.48 1.29 -8.10
CA LYS A 55 25.59 1.25 -6.92
C LYS A 55 24.23 0.63 -7.20
N VAL A 56 23.82 0.56 -8.45
CA VAL A 56 22.56 -0.03 -8.87
C VAL A 56 22.76 -1.01 -10.03
N PHE A 57 21.99 -2.06 -10.02
CA PHE A 57 21.96 -3.09 -11.06
C PHE A 57 20.57 -3.14 -11.69
N VAL A 58 20.50 -3.07 -13.01
CA VAL A 58 19.25 -3.10 -13.76
C VAL A 58 19.19 -4.38 -14.58
N GLU A 59 18.15 -5.18 -14.39
CA GLU A 59 17.87 -6.38 -15.17
C GLU A 59 16.36 -6.64 -15.21
N SER A 60 15.86 -7.06 -16.37
CA SER A 60 14.41 -7.34 -16.57
C SER A 60 13.49 -6.17 -16.19
N GLY A 61 13.94 -4.93 -16.43
CA GLY A 61 13.21 -3.72 -16.09
C GLY A 61 13.08 -3.41 -14.60
N LEU A 62 13.79 -4.16 -13.72
CA LEU A 62 13.85 -3.93 -12.28
C LEU A 62 15.22 -3.39 -11.87
N VAL A 63 15.22 -2.60 -10.80
CA VAL A 63 16.41 -1.93 -10.26
C VAL A 63 16.69 -2.45 -8.87
N ALA A 64 17.88 -3.02 -8.66
CA ALA A 64 18.38 -3.47 -7.37
C ALA A 64 19.58 -2.63 -6.93
N LEU A 65 19.71 -2.38 -5.62
CA LEU A 65 20.90 -1.76 -5.04
C LEU A 65 22.03 -2.79 -4.96
N ILE A 66 23.23 -2.36 -5.31
CA ILE A 66 24.47 -3.06 -5.00
C ILE A 66 24.94 -2.52 -3.64
N SER A 67 24.86 -3.36 -2.60
CA SER A 67 25.34 -3.00 -1.26
C SER A 67 26.86 -2.96 -1.21
N PRO A 68 27.49 -2.13 -0.36
CA PRO A 68 28.94 -2.17 -0.17
C PRO A 68 29.40 -3.58 0.21
N GLY A 69 30.36 -4.12 -0.55
CA GLY A 69 30.87 -5.49 -0.35
C GLY A 69 30.04 -6.60 -0.98
N SER A 70 28.92 -6.30 -1.65
CA SER A 70 28.18 -7.25 -2.47
C SER A 70 28.61 -7.17 -3.95
N ASP A 71 28.37 -8.24 -4.66
CA ASP A 71 28.64 -8.34 -6.09
C ASP A 71 27.36 -8.24 -6.95
N ARG A 72 27.52 -8.21 -8.25
CA ARG A 72 26.40 -8.21 -9.20
C ARG A 72 25.59 -9.51 -9.14
N ALA A 73 26.17 -10.62 -8.70
CA ALA A 73 25.46 -11.89 -8.54
C ALA A 73 24.42 -11.79 -7.42
N THR A 74 24.76 -11.15 -6.30
CA THR A 74 23.82 -10.83 -5.20
C THR A 74 22.69 -9.93 -5.67
N ALA A 75 23.00 -8.88 -6.47
CA ALA A 75 21.98 -7.99 -7.03
C ALA A 75 21.03 -8.72 -7.99
N ARG A 76 21.55 -9.65 -8.80
CA ARG A 76 20.74 -10.53 -9.68
C ARG A 76 19.80 -11.43 -8.88
N GLN A 77 20.28 -12.06 -7.79
CA GLN A 77 19.42 -12.84 -6.89
C GLN A 77 18.30 -11.99 -6.27
N ALA A 78 18.59 -10.72 -5.91
CA ALA A 78 17.58 -9.79 -5.43
C ALA A 78 16.51 -9.52 -6.50
N ILE A 79 16.90 -9.37 -7.77
CA ILE A 79 15.96 -9.18 -8.89
C ILE A 79 15.10 -10.43 -9.11
N GLU A 80 15.68 -11.61 -9.10
CA GLU A 80 14.93 -12.86 -9.23
C GLU A 80 13.90 -13.02 -8.10
N GLU A 81 14.28 -12.71 -6.86
CA GLU A 81 13.33 -12.70 -5.74
C GLU A 81 12.28 -11.63 -5.93
N GLY A 82 12.64 -10.44 -6.39
CA GLY A 82 11.70 -9.36 -6.72
C GLY A 82 10.67 -9.81 -7.77
N LEU A 83 11.09 -10.52 -8.81
CA LEU A 83 10.19 -11.08 -9.82
C LEU A 83 9.25 -12.15 -9.22
N ARG A 84 9.73 -12.98 -8.29
CA ARG A 84 8.90 -13.95 -7.58
C ARG A 84 7.85 -13.24 -6.71
N ARG A 85 8.25 -12.22 -5.95
CA ARG A 85 7.36 -11.38 -5.13
C ARG A 85 6.29 -10.68 -5.98
N ARG A 86 6.68 -10.13 -7.12
CA ARG A 86 5.77 -9.48 -8.06
C ARG A 86 4.70 -10.44 -8.60
N ARG A 87 5.09 -11.67 -8.98
CA ARG A 87 4.14 -12.71 -9.41
C ARG A 87 3.15 -13.09 -8.30
N ARG A 88 3.64 -13.25 -7.05
CA ARG A 88 2.76 -13.50 -5.89
C ARG A 88 1.77 -12.36 -5.69
N ALA A 89 2.23 -11.12 -5.75
CA ALA A 89 1.37 -9.95 -5.59
C ALA A 89 0.25 -9.89 -6.64
N ILE A 90 0.56 -10.15 -7.90
CA ILE A 90 -0.43 -10.21 -8.98
C ILE A 90 -1.47 -11.30 -8.69
N SER A 91 -1.04 -12.51 -8.32
CA SER A 91 -1.94 -13.60 -7.93
C SER A 91 -2.82 -13.23 -6.72
N ASN A 92 -2.25 -12.57 -5.72
CA ASN A 92 -2.97 -12.11 -4.54
C ASN A 92 -4.02 -11.05 -4.89
N ILE A 93 -3.70 -10.09 -5.77
CA ILE A 93 -4.64 -9.07 -6.23
C ILE A 93 -5.82 -9.71 -6.96
N GLU A 94 -5.59 -10.71 -7.81
CA GLU A 94 -6.69 -11.45 -8.46
C GLU A 94 -7.54 -12.21 -7.44
N ALA A 95 -6.91 -12.88 -6.47
CA ALA A 95 -7.63 -13.54 -5.38
C ALA A 95 -8.45 -12.53 -4.55
N ALA A 96 -7.89 -11.33 -4.31
CA ALA A 96 -8.56 -10.25 -3.63
C ALA A 96 -9.79 -9.74 -4.40
N ARG A 97 -9.70 -9.62 -5.72
CA ARG A 97 -10.83 -9.24 -6.58
C ARG A 97 -11.99 -10.21 -6.47
N VAL A 98 -11.69 -11.52 -6.49
CA VAL A 98 -12.72 -12.55 -6.34
C VAL A 98 -13.40 -12.44 -4.97
N PHE A 99 -12.62 -12.28 -3.91
CA PHE A 99 -13.14 -12.19 -2.55
C PHE A 99 -13.94 -10.90 -2.31
N ALA A 100 -13.48 -9.78 -2.86
CA ALA A 100 -14.14 -8.47 -2.73
C ALA A 100 -15.57 -8.45 -3.30
N ARG A 101 -15.91 -9.35 -4.25
CA ARG A 101 -17.28 -9.47 -4.76
C ARG A 101 -18.31 -9.76 -3.66
N LEU A 102 -17.89 -10.39 -2.56
CA LEU A 102 -18.72 -10.68 -1.41
C LEU A 102 -19.15 -9.42 -0.65
N PHE A 103 -18.44 -8.30 -0.86
CA PHE A 103 -18.65 -7.03 -0.15
C PHE A 103 -19.28 -5.93 -1.01
N ARG A 104 -19.68 -6.20 -2.25
CA ARG A 104 -20.22 -5.19 -3.20
C ARG A 104 -21.39 -4.37 -2.65
N LYS A 105 -22.15 -4.94 -1.70
CA LYS A 105 -23.29 -4.25 -1.06
C LYS A 105 -22.94 -3.59 0.27
N ASP A 106 -21.76 -3.85 0.81
CA ASP A 106 -21.37 -3.41 2.15
C ASP A 106 -20.35 -2.27 2.12
N ALA A 107 -19.54 -2.19 1.05
CA ALA A 107 -18.52 -1.17 0.89
C ALA A 107 -18.70 -0.38 -0.40
N ILE A 108 -18.48 0.93 -0.33
CA ILE A 108 -18.49 1.84 -1.49
C ILE A 108 -17.14 1.93 -2.18
N PHE A 109 -16.09 1.50 -1.48
CA PHE A 109 -14.74 1.44 -2.01
C PHE A 109 -14.01 0.23 -1.42
N VAL A 110 -13.31 -0.49 -2.27
CA VAL A 110 -12.42 -1.59 -1.89
C VAL A 110 -11.16 -1.52 -2.74
N ALA A 111 -10.01 -1.51 -2.10
CA ALA A 111 -8.71 -1.60 -2.74
C ALA A 111 -7.78 -2.55 -1.99
N VAL A 112 -6.74 -3.01 -2.68
CA VAL A 112 -5.60 -3.69 -2.05
C VAL A 112 -4.50 -2.67 -1.81
N ALA A 113 -3.96 -2.68 -0.60
CA ALA A 113 -2.89 -1.80 -0.13
C ALA A 113 -1.63 -2.60 0.26
N GLY A 114 -0.69 -1.96 0.96
CA GLY A 114 0.48 -2.61 1.53
C GLY A 114 1.41 -3.24 0.50
N THR A 115 2.11 -4.33 0.90
CA THR A 115 3.11 -5.01 0.07
C THR A 115 2.54 -5.53 -1.25
N ASN A 116 1.26 -5.87 -1.29
CA ASN A 116 0.58 -6.30 -2.51
C ASN A 116 0.46 -5.15 -3.53
N SER A 117 0.17 -3.93 -3.09
CA SER A 117 0.07 -2.77 -3.97
C SER A 117 1.41 -2.34 -4.55
N TYR A 118 2.48 -2.54 -3.78
CA TYR A 118 3.88 -2.30 -4.19
C TYR A 118 4.49 -3.46 -4.98
N LEU A 119 3.74 -4.53 -5.23
CA LEU A 119 4.21 -5.74 -5.92
C LEU A 119 5.43 -6.39 -5.25
N SER A 120 5.49 -6.39 -3.90
CA SER A 120 6.65 -6.82 -3.10
C SER A 120 6.32 -7.90 -2.05
N VAL A 121 5.37 -8.77 -2.36
CA VAL A 121 4.84 -9.78 -1.44
C VAL A 121 5.85 -10.85 -1.11
N ALA A 122 6.23 -10.96 0.16
CA ALA A 122 7.02 -12.08 0.67
C ALA A 122 6.14 -13.33 0.87
N GLU A 123 6.79 -14.48 1.07
CA GLU A 123 6.08 -15.70 1.40
C GLU A 123 5.43 -15.56 2.80
N GLY A 124 4.14 -15.91 2.88
CA GLY A 124 3.36 -15.79 4.11
C GLY A 124 2.79 -14.40 4.39
N ASP A 125 3.05 -13.41 3.55
CA ASP A 125 2.40 -12.08 3.68
C ASP A 125 0.89 -12.21 3.46
N ASP A 126 0.15 -11.38 4.17
CA ASP A 126 -1.30 -11.23 4.03
C ASP A 126 -1.69 -10.29 2.87
N ILE A 127 -2.98 -10.27 2.57
CA ILE A 127 -3.58 -9.33 1.62
C ILE A 127 -4.23 -8.22 2.42
N ASP A 128 -3.64 -7.04 2.37
CA ASP A 128 -4.15 -5.85 3.04
C ASP A 128 -5.27 -5.20 2.23
N TYR A 129 -6.44 -5.07 2.86
CA TYR A 129 -7.57 -4.35 2.29
C TYR A 129 -7.68 -2.94 2.85
N TYR A 130 -7.90 -2.00 1.95
CA TYR A 130 -8.38 -0.66 2.24
C TYR A 130 -9.85 -0.57 1.81
N CYS A 131 -10.75 -0.37 2.77
CA CYS A 131 -12.20 -0.36 2.52
C CYS A 131 -12.85 0.91 3.07
N ILE A 132 -13.84 1.43 2.34
CA ILE A 132 -14.71 2.50 2.82
C ILE A 132 -16.14 1.99 2.73
N THR A 133 -16.87 2.09 3.83
CA THR A 133 -18.27 1.68 3.95
C THR A 133 -19.17 2.91 3.94
N LYS A 134 -20.47 2.68 3.73
CA LYS A 134 -21.48 3.72 3.99
C LYS A 134 -21.56 4.03 5.48
N THR A 135 -22.08 5.21 5.78
CA THR A 135 -22.38 5.68 7.12
C THR A 135 -23.03 4.59 7.98
N ASP A 136 -22.49 4.38 9.17
CA ASP A 136 -22.96 3.39 10.17
C ASP A 136 -22.92 1.93 9.68
N GLY A 137 -22.14 1.61 8.64
CA GLY A 137 -22.02 0.25 8.10
C GLY A 137 -20.72 -0.47 8.46
N MET A 138 -19.73 0.23 9.03
CA MET A 138 -18.35 -0.26 9.14
C MET A 138 -18.23 -1.52 10.00
N TRP A 139 -18.82 -1.55 11.18
CA TRP A 139 -18.66 -2.69 12.08
C TRP A 139 -19.47 -3.91 11.65
N ALA A 140 -20.61 -3.72 10.97
CA ALA A 140 -21.34 -4.82 10.32
C ALA A 140 -20.53 -5.40 9.15
N PHE A 141 -19.91 -4.55 8.34
CA PHE A 141 -18.94 -4.97 7.32
C PHE A 141 -17.77 -5.75 7.94
N MET A 142 -17.16 -5.25 9.02
CA MET A 142 -16.03 -5.89 9.70
C MET A 142 -16.40 -7.28 10.24
N LEU A 143 -17.56 -7.43 10.86
CA LEU A 143 -18.04 -8.73 11.33
C LEU A 143 -18.14 -9.72 10.16
N LYS A 144 -18.81 -9.33 9.08
CA LYS A 144 -18.95 -10.14 7.87
C LYS A 144 -17.56 -10.49 7.27
N ALA A 145 -16.69 -9.52 7.15
CA ALA A 145 -15.36 -9.68 6.58
C ALA A 145 -14.51 -10.68 7.38
N LEU A 146 -14.51 -10.58 8.70
CA LEU A 146 -13.79 -11.51 9.58
C LEU A 146 -14.37 -12.93 9.54
N LEU A 147 -15.69 -13.07 9.53
CA LEU A 147 -16.34 -14.39 9.39
C LEU A 147 -15.99 -15.05 8.06
N LEU A 148 -16.10 -14.32 6.96
CA LEU A 148 -15.76 -14.85 5.63
C LEU A 148 -14.26 -15.15 5.49
N SER A 149 -13.39 -14.33 6.08
CA SER A 149 -11.94 -14.61 6.15
C SER A 149 -11.66 -15.89 6.91
N ARG A 150 -12.37 -16.12 8.02
CA ARG A 150 -12.23 -17.34 8.81
C ARG A 150 -12.68 -18.57 8.04
N ILE A 151 -13.85 -18.51 7.39
CA ILE A 151 -14.36 -19.59 6.54
C ILE A 151 -13.35 -19.90 5.43
N ARG A 152 -12.86 -18.84 4.73
CA ARG A 152 -11.85 -19.01 3.68
C ARG A 152 -10.59 -19.71 4.19
N SER A 153 -10.08 -19.34 5.36
CA SER A 153 -8.87 -19.94 5.94
C SER A 153 -9.05 -21.42 6.31
N ILE A 154 -10.26 -21.87 6.59
CA ILE A 154 -10.58 -23.27 6.84
C ILE A 154 -10.66 -24.06 5.54
N VAL A 155 -11.33 -23.49 4.53
CA VAL A 155 -11.60 -24.15 3.23
C VAL A 155 -10.34 -24.16 2.34
N ARG A 156 -9.54 -23.08 2.38
CA ARG A 156 -8.33 -22.92 1.57
C ARG A 156 -7.12 -22.61 2.47
N ARG A 157 -6.54 -23.65 3.03
CA ARG A 157 -5.43 -23.52 4.00
C ARG A 157 -4.20 -22.85 3.44
N ASP A 158 -3.94 -23.03 2.13
CA ASP A 158 -2.76 -22.47 1.44
C ASP A 158 -3.00 -21.04 0.92
N ALA A 159 -4.21 -20.50 1.08
CA ALA A 159 -4.50 -19.17 0.63
C ALA A 159 -3.92 -18.12 1.59
N PRO A 160 -3.34 -17.01 1.07
CA PRO A 160 -2.78 -15.96 1.91
C PRO A 160 -3.85 -15.41 2.87
N PRO A 161 -3.47 -15.07 4.11
CA PRO A 161 -4.39 -14.46 5.06
C PRO A 161 -4.96 -13.15 4.51
N LEU A 162 -6.15 -12.76 4.96
CA LEU A 162 -6.75 -11.47 4.61
C LEU A 162 -6.68 -10.56 5.83
N CYS A 163 -6.14 -9.36 5.63
CA CYS A 163 -6.04 -8.32 6.61
C CYS A 163 -6.92 -7.13 6.21
N PHE A 164 -7.82 -6.71 7.08
CA PHE A 164 -8.59 -5.49 6.93
C PHE A 164 -7.91 -4.41 7.76
N SER A 165 -6.72 -4.03 7.30
CA SER A 165 -5.80 -3.14 8.01
C SER A 165 -6.26 -1.69 8.01
N TYR A 166 -7.17 -1.34 7.08
CA TYR A 166 -7.65 0.02 6.92
C TYR A 166 -9.11 0.03 6.46
N VAL A 167 -10.00 0.28 7.41
CA VAL A 167 -11.45 0.33 7.15
C VAL A 167 -12.04 1.59 7.76
N MET A 168 -12.82 2.32 6.98
CA MET A 168 -13.46 3.56 7.39
C MET A 168 -14.92 3.62 6.98
N ASP A 169 -15.66 4.41 7.73
CA ASP A 169 -16.97 4.93 7.34
C ASP A 169 -16.78 6.19 6.47
N GLU A 170 -17.66 6.43 5.51
CA GLU A 170 -17.55 7.55 4.56
C GLU A 170 -17.52 8.93 5.24
N ARG A 171 -18.11 9.07 6.45
CA ARG A 171 -18.03 10.31 7.23
C ARG A 171 -16.61 10.56 7.71
N GLN A 172 -15.97 9.51 8.24
CA GLN A 172 -14.61 9.61 8.73
C GLN A 172 -13.62 9.99 7.62
N VAL A 173 -13.84 9.48 6.40
CA VAL A 173 -13.04 9.85 5.24
C VAL A 173 -13.13 11.35 4.93
N ARG A 174 -14.30 11.96 5.14
CA ARG A 174 -14.51 13.40 4.91
C ARG A 174 -13.84 14.25 5.97
N ASP A 175 -13.82 13.76 7.21
CA ASP A 175 -13.37 14.52 8.38
C ASP A 175 -11.88 14.25 8.70
N GLU A 176 -11.27 13.27 8.02
CA GLU A 176 -9.93 12.83 8.35
C GLU A 176 -8.86 13.84 7.97
N SER A 177 -8.14 14.32 8.98
CA SER A 177 -6.87 15.02 8.82
C SER A 177 -5.71 14.03 8.90
N ARG A 178 -5.49 13.24 7.86
CA ARG A 178 -4.27 12.43 7.78
C ARG A 178 -3.04 13.33 7.73
N PRO A 179 -1.91 12.90 8.33
CA PRO A 179 -0.66 13.60 8.11
C PRO A 179 -0.36 13.64 6.61
N LYS A 180 -0.21 14.85 6.08
CA LYS A 180 0.11 15.07 4.66
C LYS A 180 1.59 14.75 4.43
N THR A 181 1.91 13.46 4.28
CA THR A 181 3.28 12.97 4.10
C THR A 181 3.42 12.20 2.80
N ALA A 182 4.64 12.17 2.25
CA ALA A 182 4.95 11.41 1.05
C ALA A 182 4.58 9.92 1.16
N VAL A 183 4.70 9.32 2.35
CA VAL A 183 4.30 7.91 2.58
C VAL A 183 2.81 7.72 2.37
N HIS A 184 1.97 8.58 2.98
CA HIS A 184 0.52 8.49 2.81
C HIS A 184 0.08 8.79 1.37
N ALA A 185 0.74 9.78 0.72
CA ALA A 185 0.51 10.05 -0.70
C ALA A 185 0.81 8.80 -1.54
N ARG A 186 1.98 8.19 -1.33
CA ARG A 186 2.39 7.02 -2.10
C ARG A 186 1.47 5.82 -1.88
N ASP A 187 1.11 5.53 -0.64
CA ASP A 187 0.18 4.42 -0.33
C ASP A 187 -1.16 4.59 -1.00
N THR A 188 -1.73 5.80 -0.93
CA THR A 188 -3.00 6.09 -1.59
C THR A 188 -2.88 5.97 -3.10
N LEU A 189 -1.83 6.51 -3.70
CA LEU A 189 -1.62 6.53 -5.14
C LEU A 189 -1.24 5.14 -5.71
N THR A 190 -0.62 4.27 -4.93
CA THR A 190 -0.27 2.90 -5.37
C THR A 190 -1.37 1.89 -5.12
N ALA A 191 -2.38 2.21 -4.29
CA ALA A 191 -3.50 1.31 -4.00
C ALA A 191 -4.11 0.71 -5.29
N LYS A 192 -4.37 -0.59 -5.27
CA LYS A 192 -4.98 -1.30 -6.41
C LYS A 192 -6.48 -1.34 -6.21
N VAL A 193 -7.17 -0.38 -6.80
CA VAL A 193 -8.63 -0.26 -6.72
C VAL A 193 -9.28 -1.50 -7.33
N ILE A 194 -10.20 -2.10 -6.57
CA ILE A 194 -11.00 -3.26 -6.99
C ILE A 194 -12.42 -2.81 -7.35
N SER A 195 -12.98 -1.91 -6.54
CA SER A 195 -14.30 -1.33 -6.79
C SER A 195 -14.40 0.04 -6.12
N GLY A 196 -15.28 0.90 -6.63
CA GLY A 196 -15.52 2.24 -6.10
C GLY A 196 -14.57 3.28 -6.69
N GLU A 197 -14.28 3.20 -7.99
CA GLU A 197 -13.43 4.14 -8.71
C GLU A 197 -13.90 5.59 -8.54
N ALA A 198 -15.21 5.84 -8.50
CA ALA A 198 -15.75 7.19 -8.27
C ALA A 198 -15.44 7.70 -6.85
N THR A 199 -15.49 6.83 -5.83
CA THR A 199 -15.07 7.20 -4.47
C THR A 199 -13.57 7.50 -4.43
N TYR A 200 -12.76 6.72 -5.12
CA TYR A 200 -11.31 6.95 -5.19
C TYR A 200 -10.98 8.26 -5.91
N HIS A 201 -11.66 8.55 -7.02
CA HIS A 201 -11.51 9.80 -7.74
C HIS A 201 -11.84 11.00 -6.85
N ALA A 202 -12.96 10.95 -6.11
CA ALA A 202 -13.34 12.00 -5.17
C ALA A 202 -12.32 12.19 -4.02
N ILE A 203 -11.66 11.11 -3.58
CA ILE A 203 -10.55 11.20 -2.62
C ILE A 203 -9.37 11.95 -3.24
N LEU A 204 -8.98 11.60 -4.46
CA LEU A 204 -7.88 12.28 -5.15
C LEU A 204 -8.19 13.77 -5.39
N GLU A 205 -9.39 14.10 -5.86
CA GLU A 205 -9.83 15.50 -6.06
C GLU A 205 -9.74 16.32 -4.77
N ARG A 206 -10.11 15.75 -3.64
CA ARG A 206 -10.03 16.42 -2.35
C ARG A 206 -8.60 16.55 -1.83
N GLU A 207 -7.79 15.51 -2.01
CA GLU A 207 -6.45 15.38 -1.43
C GLU A 207 -5.35 15.80 -2.44
N GLN A 208 -5.53 16.95 -3.09
CA GLN A 208 -4.63 17.47 -4.14
C GLN A 208 -3.17 17.67 -3.68
N TRP A 209 -2.95 17.75 -2.36
CA TRP A 209 -1.61 17.85 -1.79
C TRP A 209 -0.70 16.65 -2.18
N MET A 210 -1.27 15.49 -2.53
CA MET A 210 -0.49 14.34 -2.98
C MET A 210 0.24 14.63 -4.29
N ARG A 211 -0.28 15.56 -5.11
CA ARG A 211 0.35 15.98 -6.36
C ARG A 211 1.69 16.69 -6.13
N SER A 212 1.86 17.38 -4.99
CA SER A 212 3.14 18.03 -4.68
C SER A 212 4.28 17.03 -4.41
N TYR A 213 3.93 15.80 -3.99
CA TYR A 213 4.91 14.74 -3.80
C TYR A 213 5.16 13.88 -5.05
N PHE A 214 4.09 13.53 -5.76
CA PHE A 214 4.15 12.58 -6.87
C PHE A 214 3.26 13.05 -8.05
N PRO A 215 3.66 14.13 -8.75
CA PRO A 215 2.80 14.76 -9.75
C PRO A 215 2.41 13.80 -10.89
N VAL A 216 3.38 13.07 -11.46
CA VAL A 216 3.15 12.17 -12.59
C VAL A 216 2.20 11.02 -12.20
N ILE A 217 2.43 10.42 -11.02
CA ILE A 217 1.59 9.32 -10.54
C ILE A 217 0.18 9.83 -10.23
N TYR A 218 0.06 11.01 -9.59
CA TYR A 218 -1.22 11.62 -9.27
C TYR A 218 -2.03 11.91 -10.53
N ASP A 219 -1.44 12.59 -11.51
CA ASP A 219 -2.10 12.97 -12.77
C ASP A 219 -2.50 11.74 -13.58
N ARG A 220 -1.69 10.69 -13.59
CA ARG A 220 -2.04 9.40 -14.18
C ARG A 220 -3.25 8.77 -13.50
N ARG A 221 -3.27 8.74 -12.16
CA ARG A 221 -4.39 8.18 -11.39
C ARG A 221 -5.68 8.95 -11.59
N MET A 222 -5.61 10.27 -11.64
CA MET A 222 -6.76 11.13 -11.94
C MET A 222 -7.35 10.80 -13.32
N ARG A 223 -6.52 10.64 -14.35
CA ARG A 223 -6.98 10.25 -15.69
C ARG A 223 -7.59 8.85 -15.73
N GLU A 224 -6.92 7.85 -15.10
CA GLU A 224 -7.39 6.46 -15.06
C GLU A 224 -8.75 6.34 -14.38
N THR A 225 -8.96 7.05 -13.29
CA THR A 225 -10.22 7.02 -12.55
C THR A 225 -11.31 7.87 -13.19
N GLY A 226 -10.97 9.04 -13.75
CA GLY A 226 -11.91 9.90 -14.47
C GLY A 226 -12.54 9.20 -15.66
N SER A 227 -11.78 8.38 -16.39
CA SER A 227 -12.28 7.60 -17.53
C SER A 227 -13.19 6.42 -17.13
N ARG A 228 -13.18 6.03 -15.86
CA ARG A 228 -13.94 4.89 -15.30
C ARG A 228 -14.99 5.30 -14.29
N LEU A 229 -15.46 6.55 -14.34
CA LEU A 229 -16.52 7.05 -13.47
C LEU A 229 -17.83 6.29 -13.75
N GLY A 230 -17.89 5.06 -13.23
CA GLY A 230 -19.12 4.30 -13.12
C GLY A 230 -19.86 4.68 -11.83
N GLN A 231 -21.09 4.23 -11.70
CA GLN A 231 -21.84 4.40 -10.45
C GLN A 231 -21.13 3.63 -9.32
N ASN A 232 -20.98 4.28 -8.17
CA ASN A 232 -20.55 3.57 -6.97
C ASN A 232 -21.50 2.39 -6.72
N PRO A 233 -20.97 1.25 -6.23
CA PRO A 233 -21.84 0.14 -5.87
C PRO A 233 -22.91 0.63 -4.88
N PRO A 234 -24.18 0.18 -5.03
CA PRO A 234 -25.27 0.56 -4.14
C PRO A 234 -25.05 -0.08 -2.76
N ALA A 235 -24.23 0.55 -1.93
CA ALA A 235 -24.04 0.13 -0.54
C ALA A 235 -25.13 0.74 0.34
N ALA A 236 -25.77 -0.08 1.15
CA ALA A 236 -26.80 0.37 2.06
C ALA A 236 -26.20 1.09 3.26
N ARG A 237 -26.86 2.17 3.70
CA ARG A 237 -26.56 2.82 4.98
C ARG A 237 -26.84 1.84 6.12
N GLY A 238 -25.91 1.77 7.08
CA GLY A 238 -26.07 0.92 8.25
C GLY A 238 -27.04 1.50 9.31
N SER A 239 -27.33 0.69 10.31
CA SER A 239 -28.04 1.13 11.51
C SER A 239 -27.04 1.63 12.54
N HIS A 240 -27.22 2.86 13.03
CA HIS A 240 -26.34 3.45 14.06
C HIS A 240 -26.28 2.60 15.33
N ALA A 241 -27.43 2.09 15.81
CA ALA A 241 -27.49 1.23 17.00
C ALA A 241 -26.73 -0.08 16.81
N VAL A 242 -26.89 -0.74 15.66
CA VAL A 242 -26.18 -1.98 15.35
C VAL A 242 -24.68 -1.72 15.21
N ASN A 243 -24.29 -0.66 14.53
CA ASN A 243 -22.89 -0.30 14.36
C ASN A 243 -22.21 0.01 15.70
N SER A 244 -22.88 0.75 16.59
CA SER A 244 -22.39 1.08 17.92
C SER A 244 -22.26 -0.16 18.81
N TRP A 245 -23.23 -1.07 18.79
CA TRP A 245 -23.17 -2.32 19.53
C TRP A 245 -22.02 -3.22 19.05
N LEU A 246 -21.87 -3.36 17.74
CA LEU A 246 -20.78 -4.12 17.14
C LEU A 246 -19.41 -3.46 17.42
N PHE A 247 -19.34 -2.14 17.43
CA PHE A 247 -18.12 -1.45 17.86
C PHE A 247 -17.73 -1.81 19.29
N LEU A 248 -18.68 -1.74 20.24
CA LEU A 248 -18.41 -2.07 21.64
C LEU A 248 -17.93 -3.51 21.82
N THR A 249 -18.48 -4.45 21.07
CA THR A 249 -18.14 -5.88 21.19
C THR A 249 -16.92 -6.27 20.37
N LEU A 250 -17.00 -6.09 19.04
CA LEU A 250 -15.95 -6.51 18.11
C LEU A 250 -14.74 -5.58 18.17
N GLY A 251 -14.94 -4.28 18.32
CA GLY A 251 -13.87 -3.30 18.48
C GLY A 251 -13.05 -3.56 19.74
N SER A 252 -13.72 -3.83 20.88
CA SER A 252 -13.04 -4.20 22.12
C SER A 252 -12.24 -5.50 21.98
N TYR A 253 -12.82 -6.51 21.32
CA TYR A 253 -12.11 -7.76 21.02
C TYR A 253 -10.86 -7.53 20.15
N LEU A 254 -10.97 -6.73 19.09
CA LEU A 254 -9.85 -6.43 18.21
C LEU A 254 -8.77 -5.60 18.93
N GLY A 255 -9.18 -4.65 19.77
CA GLY A 255 -8.27 -3.88 20.61
C GLY A 255 -7.48 -4.74 21.58
N LEU A 256 -8.15 -5.65 22.28
CA LEU A 256 -7.49 -6.60 23.17
C LEU A 256 -6.54 -7.52 22.39
N LYS A 257 -6.96 -8.04 21.26
CA LYS A 257 -6.13 -8.89 20.41
C LYS A 257 -4.87 -8.15 19.92
N ALA A 258 -5.02 -6.90 19.48
CA ALA A 258 -3.91 -6.06 19.04
C ALA A 258 -2.92 -5.80 20.19
N TRP A 259 -3.43 -5.48 21.38
CA TRP A 259 -2.60 -5.29 22.57
C TRP A 259 -1.80 -6.55 22.95
N ILE A 260 -2.46 -7.73 22.98
CA ILE A 260 -1.80 -9.01 23.26
C ILE A 260 -0.69 -9.29 22.24
N LEU A 261 -0.99 -9.10 20.93
CA LEU A 261 -0.03 -9.34 19.87
C LEU A 261 1.17 -8.39 19.96
N ASN A 262 0.95 -7.10 20.17
CA ASN A 262 2.00 -6.11 20.35
C ASN A 262 2.89 -6.44 21.56
N ARG A 263 2.28 -6.88 22.69
CA ARG A 263 3.03 -7.30 23.88
C ARG A 263 3.90 -8.54 23.61
N LYS A 264 3.37 -9.51 22.83
CA LYS A 264 4.12 -10.70 22.42
C LYS A 264 5.30 -10.33 21.51
N LEU A 265 5.08 -9.49 20.50
CA LEU A 265 6.13 -9.02 19.59
C LEU A 265 7.24 -8.26 20.34
N ALA A 266 6.87 -7.39 21.27
CA ALA A 266 7.82 -6.66 22.10
C ALA A 266 8.68 -7.60 22.97
N LYS A 267 8.06 -8.64 23.59
CA LYS A 267 8.78 -9.66 24.38
C LYS A 267 9.74 -10.51 23.52
N GLN A 268 9.41 -10.74 22.25
CA GLN A 268 10.27 -11.47 21.30
C GLN A 268 11.41 -10.60 20.72
N GLY A 269 11.59 -9.37 21.21
CA GLY A 269 12.58 -8.44 20.68
C GLY A 269 12.23 -7.86 19.31
N ARG A 270 11.05 -8.21 18.75
CA ARG A 270 10.57 -7.74 17.43
C ARG A 270 9.89 -6.37 17.52
N ARG A 271 10.58 -5.41 18.16
CA ARG A 271 10.04 -4.04 18.37
C ARG A 271 9.66 -3.31 17.08
N GLY A 272 10.35 -3.58 15.97
CA GLY A 272 10.02 -3.03 14.66
C GLY A 272 8.72 -3.55 14.05
N ALA A 273 8.21 -4.70 14.52
CA ALA A 273 6.94 -5.29 14.09
C ALA A 273 5.74 -4.85 14.94
N VAL A 274 5.95 -4.05 15.98
CA VAL A 274 4.87 -3.46 16.78
C VAL A 274 4.13 -2.43 15.93
N PHE A 275 2.80 -2.43 16.00
CA PHE A 275 1.96 -1.55 15.21
C PHE A 275 1.06 -0.68 16.10
N GLN A 276 0.77 0.51 15.62
CA GLN A 276 -0.24 1.38 16.21
C GLN A 276 -1.63 0.97 15.72
N THR A 277 -2.63 1.14 16.57
CA THR A 277 -4.02 0.80 16.25
C THR A 277 -4.91 1.97 16.58
N TRP A 278 -5.78 2.31 15.63
CA TRP A 278 -6.92 3.21 15.85
C TRP A 278 -8.18 2.38 15.68
N ILE A 279 -8.97 2.29 16.76
CA ILE A 279 -10.22 1.53 16.80
C ILE A 279 -11.29 2.47 17.34
N GLU A 280 -12.07 3.00 16.44
CA GLU A 280 -13.09 4.03 16.67
C GLU A 280 -14.42 3.61 16.04
N PRO A 281 -15.56 4.24 16.38
CA PRO A 281 -16.86 3.88 15.79
C PRO A 281 -16.90 3.92 14.25
N GLY A 282 -16.09 4.78 13.63
CA GLY A 282 -16.02 4.95 12.17
C GLY A 282 -14.67 4.64 11.55
N ARG A 283 -13.69 4.12 12.33
CA ARG A 283 -12.34 3.87 11.85
C ARG A 283 -11.71 2.65 12.50
N LEU A 284 -11.10 1.82 11.68
CA LEU A 284 -10.16 0.78 12.07
C LEU A 284 -8.90 0.94 11.25
N GLU A 285 -7.77 1.12 11.91
CA GLU A 285 -6.48 1.21 11.25
C GLU A 285 -5.39 0.50 12.05
N TYR A 286 -4.56 -0.24 11.34
CA TYR A 286 -3.33 -0.82 11.85
C TYR A 286 -2.14 -0.26 11.06
N ALA A 287 -1.32 0.58 11.70
CA ALA A 287 -0.11 1.14 11.08
C ALA A 287 1.14 0.54 11.68
N SER A 288 1.94 -0.12 10.87
CA SER A 288 3.22 -0.66 11.32
C SER A 288 4.23 0.46 11.60
N ARG A 289 5.16 0.24 12.53
CA ARG A 289 6.27 1.16 12.82
C ARG A 289 7.14 1.45 11.61
N ARG A 290 7.19 0.54 10.65
CA ARG A 290 7.87 0.70 9.37
C ARG A 290 7.40 1.94 8.61
N TYR A 291 6.13 2.30 8.73
CA TYR A 291 5.59 3.54 8.16
C TYR A 291 6.28 4.80 8.68
N VAL A 292 6.58 4.83 9.98
CA VAL A 292 7.29 5.96 10.59
C VAL A 292 8.72 6.05 10.06
N GLU A 293 9.39 4.93 9.89
CA GLU A 293 10.76 4.86 9.37
C GLU A 293 10.81 5.28 7.89
N LEU A 294 9.88 4.77 7.07
CA LEU A 294 9.75 5.20 5.68
C LEU A 294 9.46 6.70 5.58
N GLY A 295 8.60 7.24 6.46
CA GLY A 295 8.31 8.66 6.52
C GLY A 295 9.55 9.52 6.72
N LYS A 296 10.46 9.11 7.61
CA LYS A 296 11.74 9.81 7.84
C LYS A 296 12.64 9.77 6.59
N MET A 297 12.67 8.64 5.88
CA MET A 297 13.47 8.52 4.65
C MET A 297 12.95 9.46 3.55
N TYR A 298 11.63 9.58 3.38
CA TYR A 298 11.04 10.55 2.45
C TYR A 298 11.33 12.00 2.84
N GLN A 299 11.22 12.34 4.14
CA GLN A 299 11.55 13.70 4.63
C GLN A 299 13.00 14.09 4.36
N THR A 300 13.91 13.12 4.34
CA THR A 300 15.32 13.38 4.00
C THR A 300 15.48 13.71 2.51
N LEU A 301 14.63 13.15 1.65
CA LEU A 301 14.58 13.43 0.22
C LEU A 301 14.03 14.84 -0.07
N GLU A 302 12.99 15.26 0.68
CA GLU A 302 12.32 16.56 0.50
C GLU A 302 13.20 17.77 0.92
N LYS A 303 14.20 17.54 1.76
CA LYS A 303 15.10 18.60 2.26
C LYS A 303 16.30 18.86 1.35
N ARG A 304 16.43 18.11 0.27
CA ARG A 304 17.48 18.23 -0.74
C ARG A 304 16.96 18.86 -2.01
#